data_69fca95191943688023a97d16c0bb8e5
#
_entry.id   69fca95191943688023a97d16c0bb8e5
#
_cell.length_a   1.000
_cell.length_b   1.000
_cell.length_c   1.000
_cell.angle_alpha   90.00
_cell.angle_beta   90.00
_cell.angle_gamma   90.00
#
_symmetry.space_group_name_H-M   'P 1'
#
loop_
_entity.id
_entity.type
_entity.pdbx_description
1 polymer ?
#
loop_
_entity_poly.entity_id
_entity_poly.type
_entity_poly.pdbx_seq_one_letter_code
_entity_poly.pdbx_strand_id
1 'polypeptide(L)'
;MAMTANEKRKALKAMMQQPTCHLAPSCNDGIQARLVEWLGLPLVHISGSGQHRSLGFADAGLLTLTEMINKAREIVDAVNIPIVSDAETGYGNAVNVFRAVKEFDRARVAAIHIEDQMTPKRAGHEGFDVGLISRQEFVAKIKAAVDARTDQDLVIIARSEAKDSLQERLERTHACIEAGADASWVSARTEEEILAYAKLGKPLVGVPPRGVMTIQRYGELGGRVGCIPTVLQVAMLHGMRQCLEELKKNGTEAGYFKNTPGIDETRKWYANMGNAELKELEKKYGY
;
A
#
# COMPACT_ATOMS: atom_id res chain seq x y z
N MET A 1 -0.18 12.00 21.61
CA MET A 1 -1.14 12.66 20.69
C MET A 1 -1.04 11.99 19.33
N ALA A 2 -2.18 11.80 18.65
CA ALA A 2 -2.18 11.24 17.30
C ALA A 2 -1.51 12.22 16.32
N MET A 3 -0.68 11.70 15.39
CA MET A 3 -0.07 12.49 14.33
C MET A 3 -1.13 12.99 13.35
N THR A 4 -1.00 14.24 12.94
CA THR A 4 -1.80 14.82 11.86
C THR A 4 -1.41 14.21 10.50
N ALA A 5 -2.25 14.40 9.48
CA ALA A 5 -1.93 13.96 8.12
C ALA A 5 -0.61 14.56 7.61
N ASN A 6 -0.37 15.85 7.85
CA ASN A 6 0.86 16.53 7.44
C ASN A 6 2.09 15.96 8.16
N GLU A 7 2.01 15.67 9.47
CA GLU A 7 3.12 15.03 10.20
C GLU A 7 3.45 13.64 9.66
N LYS A 8 2.43 12.80 9.34
CA LYS A 8 2.63 11.49 8.70
C LYS A 8 3.28 11.63 7.33
N ARG A 9 2.88 12.60 6.51
CA ARG A 9 3.48 12.89 5.19
C ARG A 9 4.93 13.31 5.30
N LYS A 10 5.25 14.25 6.21
CA LYS A 10 6.62 14.68 6.50
C LYS A 10 7.48 13.53 7.01
N ALA A 11 6.94 12.68 7.87
CA ALA A 11 7.63 11.48 8.36
C ALA A 11 7.99 10.54 7.20
N LEU A 12 7.05 10.27 6.27
CA LEU A 12 7.33 9.46 5.09
C LEU A 12 8.42 10.10 4.21
N LYS A 13 8.33 11.40 3.92
CA LYS A 13 9.36 12.11 3.14
C LYS A 13 10.73 12.02 3.81
N ALA A 14 10.81 12.19 5.13
CA ALA A 14 12.05 12.05 5.88
C ALA A 14 12.63 10.63 5.79
N MET A 15 11.79 9.60 5.89
CA MET A 15 12.19 8.20 5.67
C MET A 15 12.74 7.98 4.26
N MET A 16 12.12 8.56 3.24
CA MET A 16 12.54 8.43 1.84
C MET A 16 13.87 9.13 1.52
N GLN A 17 14.33 10.04 2.38
CA GLN A 17 15.65 10.67 2.25
C GLN A 17 16.77 9.88 2.95
N GLN A 18 16.43 8.91 3.79
CA GLN A 18 17.42 8.07 4.48
C GLN A 18 18.02 7.03 3.52
N PRO A 19 19.27 6.61 3.71
CA PRO A 19 19.90 5.58 2.88
C PRO A 19 19.33 4.18 3.14
N THR A 20 18.50 4.01 4.16
CA THR A 20 17.87 2.73 4.54
C THR A 20 16.52 2.55 3.87
N CYS A 21 16.12 1.29 3.65
CA CYS A 21 14.78 0.95 3.18
C CYS A 21 13.84 0.64 4.34
N HIS A 22 12.65 1.22 4.32
CA HIS A 22 11.61 1.01 5.31
C HIS A 22 10.58 0.00 4.82
N LEU A 23 10.27 -0.99 5.67
CA LEU A 23 9.31 -2.04 5.34
C LEU A 23 7.87 -1.53 5.45
N ALA A 24 7.07 -1.75 4.42
CA ALA A 24 5.65 -1.41 4.34
C ALA A 24 4.80 -2.66 4.00
N PRO A 25 4.41 -3.50 4.97
CA PRO A 25 3.49 -4.60 4.73
C PRO A 25 2.14 -4.09 4.23
N SER A 26 1.50 -4.84 3.32
CA SER A 26 0.18 -4.48 2.83
C SER A 26 -0.90 -4.94 3.79
N CYS A 27 -1.77 -4.01 4.17
CA CYS A 27 -2.93 -4.23 5.02
C CYS A 27 -4.23 -4.04 4.24
N ASN A 28 -5.26 -4.79 4.60
CA ASN A 28 -6.58 -4.74 3.98
C ASN A 28 -7.65 -4.17 4.92
N ASP A 29 -7.31 -4.01 6.20
CA ASP A 29 -8.21 -3.53 7.26
C ASP A 29 -7.43 -2.90 8.42
N GLY A 30 -8.17 -2.29 9.35
CA GLY A 30 -7.60 -1.59 10.50
C GLY A 30 -6.89 -2.51 11.49
N ILE A 31 -7.32 -3.78 11.66
CA ILE A 31 -6.68 -4.70 12.61
C ILE A 31 -5.29 -5.12 12.14
N GLN A 32 -5.14 -5.38 10.83
CA GLN A 32 -3.84 -5.69 10.24
C GLN A 32 -2.89 -4.50 10.38
N ALA A 33 -3.38 -3.28 10.12
CA ALA A 33 -2.59 -2.06 10.27
C ALA A 33 -2.14 -1.83 11.71
N ARG A 34 -3.03 -2.00 12.70
CA ARG A 34 -2.67 -1.93 14.12
C ARG A 34 -1.63 -2.96 14.53
N LEU A 35 -1.71 -4.17 13.99
CA LEU A 35 -0.71 -5.21 14.26
C LEU A 35 0.67 -4.81 13.71
N VAL A 36 0.71 -4.21 12.50
CA VAL A 36 1.95 -3.68 11.91
C VAL A 36 2.56 -2.59 12.79
N GLU A 37 1.77 -1.61 13.23
CA GLU A 37 2.22 -0.54 14.11
C GLU A 37 2.66 -1.07 15.49
N TRP A 38 1.89 -1.98 16.09
CA TRP A 38 2.19 -2.59 17.37
C TRP A 38 3.52 -3.36 17.38
N LEU A 39 3.86 -4.00 16.26
CA LEU A 39 5.15 -4.68 16.08
C LEU A 39 6.30 -3.71 15.76
N GLY A 40 6.07 -2.40 15.78
CA GLY A 40 7.09 -1.37 15.58
C GLY A 40 7.50 -1.15 14.13
N LEU A 41 6.71 -1.64 13.16
CA LEU A 41 6.96 -1.36 11.75
C LEU A 41 6.49 0.06 11.40
N PRO A 42 7.29 0.83 10.64
CA PRO A 42 7.10 2.27 10.52
C PRO A 42 6.08 2.70 9.45
N LEU A 43 5.64 1.79 8.58
CA LEU A 43 4.82 2.09 7.43
C LEU A 43 3.77 0.99 7.17
N VAL A 44 2.65 1.39 6.56
CA VAL A 44 1.66 0.48 5.97
C VAL A 44 1.52 0.78 4.48
N HIS A 45 1.36 -0.25 3.68
CA HIS A 45 0.95 -0.15 2.28
C HIS A 45 -0.50 -0.63 2.14
N ILE A 46 -1.31 0.04 1.31
CA ILE A 46 -2.62 -0.41 0.86
C ILE A 46 -2.46 -0.88 -0.59
N SER A 47 -2.64 -2.18 -0.82
CA SER A 47 -2.53 -2.77 -2.15
C SER A 47 -3.90 -2.83 -2.82
N GLY A 48 -4.03 -2.36 -4.06
CA GLY A 48 -5.26 -2.48 -4.85
C GLY A 48 -5.70 -3.94 -5.00
N SER A 49 -4.77 -4.82 -5.38
CA SER A 49 -5.06 -6.25 -5.48
C SER A 49 -5.48 -6.89 -4.15
N GLY A 50 -4.91 -6.42 -3.03
CA GLY A 50 -5.30 -6.86 -1.69
C GLY A 50 -6.72 -6.43 -1.36
N GLN A 51 -7.11 -5.20 -1.69
CA GLN A 51 -8.46 -4.69 -1.47
C GLN A 51 -9.49 -5.41 -2.34
N HIS A 52 -9.23 -5.64 -3.64
CA HIS A 52 -10.11 -6.45 -4.48
C HIS A 52 -10.39 -7.82 -3.85
N ARG A 53 -9.33 -8.54 -3.44
CA ARG A 53 -9.46 -9.87 -2.84
C ARG A 53 -10.16 -9.85 -1.49
N SER A 54 -10.02 -8.79 -0.68
CA SER A 54 -10.73 -8.66 0.60
C SER A 54 -12.24 -8.57 0.43
N LEU A 55 -12.70 -8.11 -0.75
CA LEU A 55 -14.11 -8.08 -1.15
C LEU A 55 -14.54 -9.32 -1.97
N GLY A 56 -13.66 -10.30 -2.17
CA GLY A 56 -13.93 -11.50 -2.96
C GLY A 56 -13.85 -11.29 -4.47
N PHE A 57 -13.23 -10.20 -4.94
CA PHE A 57 -13.09 -9.88 -6.37
C PHE A 57 -11.71 -10.24 -6.92
N ALA A 58 -11.65 -10.52 -8.22
CA ALA A 58 -10.40 -10.53 -8.96
C ALA A 58 -9.83 -9.11 -9.09
N ASP A 59 -8.49 -9.01 -9.23
CA ASP A 59 -7.80 -7.74 -9.47
C ASP A 59 -7.94 -7.34 -10.96
N ALA A 60 -9.07 -6.74 -11.29
CA ALA A 60 -9.47 -6.38 -12.65
C ALA A 60 -10.16 -5.01 -12.74
N GLY A 61 -9.81 -4.08 -11.86
CA GLY A 61 -10.40 -2.74 -11.85
C GLY A 61 -11.88 -2.69 -11.48
N LEU A 62 -12.35 -3.69 -10.71
CA LEU A 62 -13.74 -3.78 -10.26
C LEU A 62 -14.03 -2.87 -9.05
N LEU A 63 -12.99 -2.50 -8.32
CA LEU A 63 -13.10 -1.65 -7.15
C LEU A 63 -13.29 -0.19 -7.56
N THR A 64 -14.34 0.44 -7.06
CA THR A 64 -14.59 1.85 -7.31
C THR A 64 -13.69 2.77 -6.47
N LEU A 65 -13.51 4.03 -6.91
CA LEU A 65 -12.79 5.03 -6.12
C LEU A 65 -13.38 5.17 -4.70
N THR A 66 -14.70 5.17 -4.57
CA THR A 66 -15.37 5.35 -3.28
C THR A 66 -15.07 4.20 -2.31
N GLU A 67 -15.07 2.97 -2.80
CA GLU A 67 -14.72 1.80 -1.99
C GLU A 67 -13.26 1.85 -1.54
N MET A 68 -12.34 2.19 -2.44
CA MET A 68 -10.92 2.33 -2.10
C MET A 68 -10.68 3.45 -1.06
N ILE A 69 -11.33 4.60 -1.22
CA ILE A 69 -11.22 5.72 -0.29
C ILE A 69 -11.77 5.36 1.09
N ASN A 70 -12.89 4.62 1.16
CA ASN A 70 -13.44 4.16 2.43
C ASN A 70 -12.47 3.20 3.13
N LYS A 71 -11.85 2.29 2.41
CA LYS A 71 -10.81 1.40 2.93
C LYS A 71 -9.55 2.17 3.37
N ALA A 72 -9.13 3.16 2.59
CA ALA A 72 -8.00 4.00 2.98
C ALA A 72 -8.27 4.76 4.28
N ARG A 73 -9.47 5.33 4.46
CA ARG A 73 -9.88 6.01 5.70
C ARG A 73 -9.90 5.07 6.90
N GLU A 74 -10.50 3.88 6.75
CA GLU A 74 -10.54 2.84 7.78
C GLU A 74 -9.13 2.53 8.31
N ILE A 75 -8.17 2.32 7.39
CA ILE A 75 -6.81 1.96 7.73
C ILE A 75 -6.03 3.16 8.30
N VAL A 76 -6.20 4.36 7.72
CA VAL A 76 -5.55 5.60 8.21
C VAL A 76 -5.97 5.95 9.62
N ASP A 77 -7.26 5.76 9.94
CA ASP A 77 -7.82 6.08 11.26
C ASP A 77 -7.41 5.07 12.33
N ALA A 78 -7.04 3.85 11.92
CA ALA A 78 -6.62 2.79 12.83
C ALA A 78 -5.22 3.00 13.40
N VAL A 79 -4.31 3.72 12.71
CA VAL A 79 -2.88 3.78 13.05
C VAL A 79 -2.32 5.19 13.02
N ASN A 80 -1.20 5.38 13.69
CA ASN A 80 -0.49 6.66 13.79
C ASN A 80 0.80 6.74 12.93
N ILE A 81 1.00 5.76 12.04
CA ILE A 81 2.12 5.69 11.10
C ILE A 81 1.68 6.09 9.69
N PRO A 82 2.63 6.52 8.80
CA PRO A 82 2.33 6.87 7.42
C PRO A 82 1.81 5.70 6.59
N ILE A 83 0.95 6.01 5.61
CA ILE A 83 0.35 5.03 4.71
C ILE A 83 0.64 5.38 3.26
N VAL A 84 1.15 4.40 2.51
CA VAL A 84 1.30 4.43 1.05
C VAL A 84 0.13 3.69 0.43
N SER A 85 -0.69 4.32 -0.40
CA SER A 85 -1.88 3.71 -0.99
C SER A 85 -1.74 3.49 -2.49
N ASP A 86 -2.23 2.37 -2.96
CA ASP A 86 -2.56 2.18 -4.37
C ASP A 86 -3.70 3.13 -4.76
N ALA A 87 -3.54 3.86 -5.86
CA ALA A 87 -4.57 4.65 -6.49
C ALA A 87 -4.96 4.07 -7.86
N GLU A 88 -4.60 2.80 -8.11
CA GLU A 88 -4.91 2.08 -9.34
C GLU A 88 -4.44 2.88 -10.58
N THR A 89 -5.24 2.90 -11.62
CA THR A 89 -4.99 3.69 -12.84
C THR A 89 -5.40 5.17 -12.69
N GLY A 90 -5.84 5.59 -11.48
CA GLY A 90 -6.42 6.91 -11.23
C GLY A 90 -7.90 7.03 -11.59
N TYR A 91 -8.59 5.88 -11.80
CA TYR A 91 -10.04 5.76 -12.02
C TYR A 91 -10.58 6.48 -13.28
N GLY A 92 -9.76 6.64 -14.28
CA GLY A 92 -10.14 7.24 -15.57
C GLY A 92 -8.99 8.05 -16.20
N ASN A 93 -9.35 9.15 -16.90
CA ASN A 93 -8.39 10.06 -17.52
C ASN A 93 -7.79 11.04 -16.51
N ALA A 94 -6.97 12.01 -16.96
CA ALA A 94 -6.31 12.99 -16.10
C ALA A 94 -7.29 13.82 -15.22
N VAL A 95 -8.50 14.11 -15.70
CA VAL A 95 -9.53 14.83 -14.93
C VAL A 95 -10.08 13.95 -13.80
N ASN A 96 -10.23 12.65 -14.05
CA ASN A 96 -10.61 11.68 -12.99
C ASN A 96 -9.50 11.56 -11.93
N VAL A 97 -8.23 11.51 -12.36
CA VAL A 97 -7.06 11.49 -11.47
C VAL A 97 -7.06 12.73 -10.56
N PHE A 98 -7.30 13.92 -11.11
CA PHE A 98 -7.39 15.16 -10.32
C PHE A 98 -8.41 15.03 -9.18
N ARG A 99 -9.61 14.47 -9.45
CA ARG A 99 -10.61 14.19 -8.42
C ARG A 99 -10.15 13.11 -7.45
N ALA A 100 -9.60 12.00 -7.96
CA ALA A 100 -9.17 10.87 -7.13
C ALA A 100 -8.11 11.31 -6.10
N VAL A 101 -7.12 12.11 -6.53
CA VAL A 101 -6.07 12.62 -5.63
C VAL A 101 -6.66 13.48 -4.52
N LYS A 102 -7.64 14.35 -4.81
CA LYS A 102 -8.33 15.13 -3.77
C LYS A 102 -9.03 14.24 -2.73
N GLU A 103 -9.60 13.11 -3.16
CA GLU A 103 -10.23 12.16 -2.22
C GLU A 103 -9.18 11.41 -1.38
N PHE A 104 -8.04 10.99 -1.95
CA PHE A 104 -6.93 10.42 -1.21
C PHE A 104 -6.29 11.42 -0.24
N ASP A 105 -6.16 12.68 -0.65
CA ASP A 105 -5.67 13.76 0.20
C ASP A 105 -6.58 13.96 1.43
N ARG A 106 -7.90 14.00 1.22
CA ARG A 106 -8.92 14.03 2.29
C ARG A 106 -8.94 12.76 3.14
N ALA A 107 -8.58 11.62 2.57
CA ALA A 107 -8.43 10.36 3.31
C ALA A 107 -7.14 10.33 4.15
N ARG A 108 -6.29 11.37 4.06
CA ARG A 108 -5.10 11.56 4.89
C ARG A 108 -4.00 10.52 4.68
N VAL A 109 -3.94 9.88 3.50
CA VAL A 109 -2.81 9.03 3.14
C VAL A 109 -1.53 9.87 2.99
N ALA A 110 -0.36 9.24 3.18
CA ALA A 110 0.93 9.93 3.07
C ALA A 110 1.49 9.90 1.64
N ALA A 111 1.17 8.87 0.88
CA ALA A 111 1.55 8.72 -0.52
C ALA A 111 0.51 7.95 -1.31
N ILE A 112 0.49 8.17 -2.62
CA ILE A 112 -0.25 7.34 -3.57
C ILE A 112 0.64 6.96 -4.75
N HIS A 113 0.44 5.76 -5.30
CA HIS A 113 1.01 5.40 -6.59
C HIS A 113 -0.09 5.24 -7.65
N ILE A 114 0.19 5.74 -8.85
CA ILE A 114 -0.71 5.72 -10.01
C ILE A 114 -0.02 4.95 -11.12
N GLU A 115 -0.73 3.99 -11.73
CA GLU A 115 -0.18 3.14 -12.78
C GLU A 115 -0.69 3.52 -14.18
N ASP A 116 0.09 3.12 -15.20
CA ASP A 116 -0.15 3.42 -16.61
C ASP A 116 -0.97 2.35 -17.37
N GLN A 117 -1.66 1.46 -16.65
CA GLN A 117 -2.58 0.52 -17.27
C GLN A 117 -3.84 1.22 -17.81
N MET A 118 -4.47 0.62 -18.83
CA MET A 118 -5.78 1.07 -19.32
C MET A 118 -6.87 0.90 -18.25
N THR A 119 -7.88 1.76 -18.29
CA THR A 119 -9.07 1.68 -17.42
C THR A 119 -10.28 1.24 -18.25
N PRO A 120 -11.04 0.21 -17.82
CA PRO A 120 -10.83 -0.63 -16.66
C PRO A 120 -9.60 -1.54 -16.81
N LYS A 121 -8.91 -1.79 -15.70
CA LYS A 121 -7.75 -2.67 -15.65
C LYS A 121 -8.14 -4.11 -16.00
N ARG A 122 -7.28 -4.81 -16.76
CA ARG A 122 -7.47 -6.24 -17.04
C ARG A 122 -6.79 -7.10 -15.99
N ALA A 123 -7.26 -8.33 -15.78
CA ALA A 123 -6.68 -9.31 -14.87
C ALA A 123 -5.30 -9.80 -15.39
N GLY A 124 -4.26 -8.99 -15.20
CA GLY A 124 -2.94 -9.19 -15.80
C GLY A 124 -2.10 -10.33 -15.21
N HIS A 125 -2.60 -11.06 -14.19
CA HIS A 125 -1.88 -12.18 -13.59
C HIS A 125 -2.08 -13.50 -14.33
N GLU A 126 -2.99 -13.58 -15.28
CA GLU A 126 -3.37 -14.81 -15.99
C GLU A 126 -2.95 -14.81 -17.47
N GLY A 127 -1.90 -14.07 -17.83
CA GLY A 127 -1.38 -14.07 -19.21
C GLY A 127 -2.10 -13.15 -20.19
N PHE A 128 -3.02 -12.31 -19.72
CA PHE A 128 -3.62 -11.26 -20.53
C PHE A 128 -2.69 -10.05 -20.69
N ASP A 129 -2.67 -9.47 -21.89
CA ASP A 129 -2.07 -8.15 -22.09
C ASP A 129 -2.81 -7.11 -21.24
N VAL A 130 -2.08 -6.49 -20.31
CA VAL A 130 -2.67 -5.50 -19.41
C VAL A 130 -3.12 -4.23 -20.13
N GLY A 131 -2.67 -4.01 -21.36
CA GLY A 131 -2.89 -2.78 -22.10
C GLY A 131 -2.33 -1.55 -21.37
N LEU A 132 -1.51 -0.78 -22.07
CA LEU A 132 -0.96 0.46 -21.51
C LEU A 132 -1.59 1.66 -22.21
N ILE A 133 -1.81 2.74 -21.46
CA ILE A 133 -2.09 4.06 -22.04
C ILE A 133 -0.83 4.64 -22.70
N SER A 134 -0.98 5.62 -23.55
CA SER A 134 0.17 6.32 -24.14
C SER A 134 1.04 6.97 -23.05
N ARG A 135 2.34 7.13 -23.32
CA ARG A 135 3.26 7.87 -22.41
C ARG A 135 2.76 9.29 -22.14
N GLN A 136 2.24 9.94 -23.19
CA GLN A 136 1.69 11.30 -23.07
C GLN A 136 0.49 11.36 -22.13
N GLU A 137 -0.41 10.39 -22.19
CA GLU A 137 -1.55 10.29 -21.28
C GLU A 137 -1.12 10.01 -19.85
N PHE A 138 -0.12 9.13 -19.64
CA PHE A 138 0.42 8.86 -18.32
C PHE A 138 1.05 10.11 -17.70
N VAL A 139 1.85 10.86 -18.46
CA VAL A 139 2.41 12.15 -18.05
C VAL A 139 1.30 13.14 -17.66
N ALA A 140 0.22 13.21 -18.46
CA ALA A 140 -0.91 14.09 -18.14
C ALA A 140 -1.61 13.69 -16.83
N LYS A 141 -1.76 12.38 -16.56
CA LYS A 141 -2.29 11.88 -15.30
C LYS A 141 -1.41 12.30 -14.10
N ILE A 142 -0.09 12.18 -14.22
CA ILE A 142 0.83 12.57 -13.14
C ILE A 142 0.82 14.08 -12.92
N LYS A 143 0.79 14.91 -13.98
CA LYS A 143 0.62 16.36 -13.84
C LYS A 143 -0.68 16.70 -13.09
N ALA A 144 -1.79 16.09 -13.49
CA ALA A 144 -3.07 16.28 -12.81
C ALA A 144 -3.02 15.85 -11.34
N ALA A 145 -2.28 14.79 -11.01
CA ALA A 145 -2.09 14.36 -9.63
C ALA A 145 -1.29 15.38 -8.80
N VAL A 146 -0.22 15.91 -9.36
CA VAL A 146 0.62 16.95 -8.72
C VAL A 146 -0.18 18.23 -8.48
N ASP A 147 -0.96 18.66 -9.47
CA ASP A 147 -1.77 19.89 -9.37
C ASP A 147 -2.96 19.75 -8.41
N ALA A 148 -3.47 18.53 -8.23
CA ALA A 148 -4.65 18.27 -7.40
C ALA A 148 -4.37 18.27 -5.89
N ARG A 149 -3.14 17.98 -5.46
CA ARG A 149 -2.80 17.90 -4.04
C ARG A 149 -2.91 19.26 -3.37
N THR A 150 -3.54 19.31 -2.19
CA THR A 150 -3.63 20.54 -1.39
C THR A 150 -2.49 20.66 -0.39
N ASP A 151 -1.93 19.52 0.01
CA ASP A 151 -0.74 19.42 0.85
C ASP A 151 0.45 18.97 -0.01
N GLN A 152 1.45 19.81 -0.16
CA GLN A 152 2.66 19.53 -0.94
C GLN A 152 3.51 18.37 -0.39
N ASP A 153 3.19 17.90 0.81
CA ASP A 153 3.84 16.74 1.43
C ASP A 153 3.16 15.41 1.07
N LEU A 154 1.98 15.41 0.41
CA LEU A 154 1.42 14.21 -0.20
C LEU A 154 2.33 13.74 -1.35
N VAL A 155 2.90 12.55 -1.22
CA VAL A 155 3.85 11.98 -2.18
C VAL A 155 3.10 11.35 -3.36
N ILE A 156 3.44 11.75 -4.58
CA ILE A 156 2.93 11.18 -5.84
C ILE A 156 4.00 10.26 -6.43
N ILE A 157 3.67 8.99 -6.60
CA ILE A 157 4.57 7.94 -7.08
C ILE A 157 4.12 7.48 -8.47
N ALA A 158 5.00 7.57 -9.46
CA ALA A 158 4.74 7.07 -10.81
C ALA A 158 5.05 5.57 -10.89
N ARG A 159 4.09 4.79 -11.41
CA ARG A 159 4.20 3.32 -11.57
C ARG A 159 3.96 2.94 -13.02
N SER A 160 4.99 2.44 -13.70
CA SER A 160 4.83 1.87 -15.05
C SER A 160 4.78 0.35 -15.02
N GLU A 161 3.78 -0.20 -15.70
CA GLU A 161 3.55 -1.64 -15.86
C GLU A 161 3.97 -2.17 -17.24
N ALA A 162 4.85 -1.45 -17.97
CA ALA A 162 5.43 -1.91 -19.24
C ALA A 162 6.31 -3.16 -19.02
N LYS A 163 5.71 -4.34 -19.09
CA LYS A 163 6.36 -5.60 -18.69
C LYS A 163 7.46 -6.07 -19.64
N ASP A 164 7.33 -5.73 -20.93
CA ASP A 164 8.15 -6.31 -21.99
C ASP A 164 9.48 -5.57 -22.21
N SER A 165 9.63 -4.38 -21.65
CA SER A 165 10.83 -3.57 -21.85
C SER A 165 11.17 -2.75 -20.60
N LEU A 166 12.34 -3.03 -20.01
CA LEU A 166 12.91 -2.20 -18.95
C LEU A 166 13.14 -0.77 -19.45
N GLN A 167 13.64 -0.60 -20.67
CA GLN A 167 13.89 0.72 -21.27
C GLN A 167 12.60 1.55 -21.34
N GLU A 168 11.50 0.96 -21.83
CA GLU A 168 10.22 1.65 -21.90
C GLU A 168 9.69 2.03 -20.51
N ARG A 169 9.83 1.13 -19.51
CA ARG A 169 9.47 1.46 -18.11
C ARG A 169 10.26 2.65 -17.58
N LEU A 170 11.56 2.68 -17.82
CA LEU A 170 12.44 3.77 -17.37
C LEU A 170 12.09 5.08 -18.05
N GLU A 171 11.86 5.08 -19.37
CA GLU A 171 11.49 6.28 -20.11
C GLU A 171 10.14 6.85 -19.69
N ARG A 172 9.13 5.99 -19.47
CA ARG A 172 7.81 6.38 -18.93
C ARG A 172 7.94 6.98 -17.53
N THR A 173 8.71 6.32 -16.67
CA THR A 173 8.95 6.80 -15.30
C THR A 173 9.71 8.11 -15.29
N HIS A 174 10.74 8.26 -16.12
CA HIS A 174 11.51 9.50 -16.26
C HIS A 174 10.62 10.66 -16.69
N ALA A 175 9.79 10.47 -17.73
CA ALA A 175 8.86 11.49 -18.17
C ALA A 175 7.86 11.90 -17.07
N CYS A 176 7.44 10.97 -16.21
CA CYS A 176 6.61 11.28 -15.05
C CYS A 176 7.36 12.02 -13.94
N ILE A 177 8.65 11.74 -13.75
CA ILE A 177 9.52 12.52 -12.84
C ILE A 177 9.64 13.97 -13.31
N GLU A 178 9.85 14.20 -14.61
CA GLU A 178 9.85 15.54 -15.20
C GLU A 178 8.49 16.24 -15.07
N ALA A 179 7.40 15.47 -15.03
CA ALA A 179 6.05 15.97 -14.79
C ALA A 179 5.75 16.27 -13.30
N GLY A 180 6.68 16.02 -12.40
CA GLY A 180 6.58 16.34 -10.98
C GLY A 180 6.32 15.18 -10.03
N ALA A 181 6.42 13.90 -10.48
CA ALA A 181 6.38 12.77 -9.58
C ALA A 181 7.50 12.85 -8.54
N ASP A 182 7.16 12.55 -7.27
CA ASP A 182 8.11 12.64 -6.16
C ASP A 182 8.98 11.38 -6.02
N ALA A 183 8.48 10.24 -6.50
CA ALA A 183 9.13 8.93 -6.39
C ALA A 183 8.77 8.02 -7.57
N SER A 184 9.56 6.96 -7.73
CA SER A 184 9.36 5.93 -8.73
C SER A 184 8.89 4.62 -8.07
N TRP A 185 7.84 3.99 -8.62
CA TRP A 185 7.48 2.63 -8.23
C TRP A 185 8.33 1.61 -8.98
N VAL A 186 8.86 0.64 -8.25
CA VAL A 186 9.70 -0.41 -8.80
C VAL A 186 9.16 -1.78 -8.43
N SER A 187 8.78 -2.56 -9.44
CA SER A 187 8.48 -4.00 -9.32
C SER A 187 9.59 -4.78 -10.00
N ALA A 188 10.80 -4.70 -9.43
CA ALA A 188 12.00 -5.27 -10.02
C ALA A 188 12.06 -6.80 -9.86
N ARG A 189 12.67 -7.45 -10.85
CA ARG A 189 12.99 -8.89 -10.83
C ARG A 189 14.47 -9.16 -10.52
N THR A 190 15.33 -8.18 -10.82
CA THR A 190 16.79 -8.29 -10.65
C THR A 190 17.37 -7.03 -9.99
N GLU A 191 18.62 -7.14 -9.50
CA GLU A 191 19.35 -6.00 -8.93
C GLU A 191 19.68 -4.95 -10.00
N GLU A 192 19.96 -5.38 -11.22
CA GLU A 192 20.27 -4.48 -12.35
C GLU A 192 19.07 -3.58 -12.67
N GLU A 193 17.84 -4.11 -12.60
CA GLU A 193 16.64 -3.30 -12.78
C GLU A 193 16.52 -2.24 -11.69
N ILE A 194 16.77 -2.58 -10.42
CA ILE A 194 16.72 -1.62 -9.30
C ILE A 194 17.77 -0.51 -9.50
N LEU A 195 19.00 -0.89 -9.83
CA LEU A 195 20.07 0.05 -10.09
C LEU A 195 19.78 0.97 -11.29
N ALA A 196 19.10 0.46 -12.32
CA ALA A 196 18.66 1.28 -13.45
C ALA A 196 17.64 2.34 -13.03
N TYR A 197 16.67 1.98 -12.20
CA TYR A 197 15.72 2.95 -11.62
C TYR A 197 16.39 3.96 -10.69
N ALA A 198 17.38 3.53 -9.89
CA ALA A 198 18.11 4.42 -8.98
C ALA A 198 18.81 5.57 -9.72
N LYS A 199 19.25 5.35 -10.97
CA LYS A 199 19.83 6.38 -11.82
C LYS A 199 18.87 7.49 -12.24
N LEU A 200 17.56 7.28 -12.07
CA LEU A 200 16.57 8.33 -12.32
C LEU A 200 16.55 9.42 -11.23
N GLY A 201 17.31 9.26 -10.15
CA GLY A 201 17.54 10.29 -9.13
C GLY A 201 16.36 10.58 -8.20
N LYS A 202 15.35 9.73 -8.17
CA LYS A 202 14.21 9.83 -7.24
C LYS A 202 14.17 8.63 -6.28
N PRO A 203 13.58 8.80 -5.07
CA PRO A 203 13.38 7.69 -4.15
C PRO A 203 12.64 6.52 -4.81
N LEU A 204 13.09 5.29 -4.53
CA LEU A 204 12.45 4.09 -5.04
C LEU A 204 11.49 3.54 -3.98
N VAL A 205 10.25 3.43 -4.37
CA VAL A 205 9.17 2.76 -3.62
C VAL A 205 8.74 1.55 -4.43
N GLY A 206 8.51 0.40 -3.83
CA GLY A 206 8.03 -0.71 -4.62
C GLY A 206 8.20 -2.07 -3.97
N VAL A 207 8.13 -3.11 -4.80
CA VAL A 207 8.18 -4.50 -4.37
C VAL A 207 9.56 -5.07 -4.66
N PRO A 208 10.38 -5.37 -3.64
CA PRO A 208 11.63 -6.09 -3.86
C PRO A 208 11.35 -7.51 -4.39
N PRO A 209 12.31 -8.15 -5.10
CA PRO A 209 12.18 -9.53 -5.55
C PRO A 209 11.78 -10.46 -4.40
N ARG A 210 10.57 -11.03 -4.49
CA ARG A 210 9.93 -11.78 -3.39
C ARG A 210 10.69 -13.06 -3.08
N GLY A 211 10.91 -13.31 -1.79
CA GLY A 211 11.57 -14.53 -1.31
C GLY A 211 13.06 -14.65 -1.68
N VAL A 212 13.61 -13.63 -2.35
CA VAL A 212 15.00 -13.61 -2.85
C VAL A 212 15.81 -12.47 -2.21
N MET A 213 15.22 -11.29 -2.09
CA MET A 213 15.93 -10.09 -1.65
C MET A 213 15.41 -9.60 -0.28
N THR A 214 16.32 -9.30 0.63
CA THR A 214 16.00 -8.67 1.91
C THR A 214 15.72 -7.18 1.72
N ILE A 215 14.96 -6.58 2.64
CA ILE A 215 14.71 -5.12 2.67
C ILE A 215 16.02 -4.35 2.81
N GLN A 216 16.96 -4.86 3.58
CA GLN A 216 18.30 -4.26 3.71
C GLN A 216 19.00 -4.20 2.35
N ARG A 217 19.05 -5.33 1.61
CA ARG A 217 19.67 -5.38 0.28
C ARG A 217 18.99 -4.46 -0.71
N TYR A 218 17.64 -4.39 -0.68
CA TYR A 218 16.89 -3.45 -1.51
C TYR A 218 17.27 -1.98 -1.18
N GLY A 219 17.49 -1.67 0.09
CA GLY A 219 17.96 -0.35 0.54
C GLY A 219 19.35 0.02 0.01
N GLU A 220 20.31 -0.93 0.04
CA GLU A 220 21.67 -0.76 -0.51
C GLU A 220 21.65 -0.44 -2.02
N LEU A 221 20.66 -0.97 -2.75
CA LEU A 221 20.47 -0.74 -4.18
C LEU A 221 19.68 0.54 -4.52
N GLY A 222 19.25 1.30 -3.50
CA GLY A 222 18.52 2.57 -3.69
C GLY A 222 17.05 2.53 -3.29
N GLY A 223 16.51 1.39 -2.86
CA GLY A 223 15.15 1.28 -2.32
C GLY A 223 14.98 2.10 -1.05
N ARG A 224 13.83 2.78 -0.91
CA ARG A 224 13.51 3.59 0.27
C ARG A 224 12.28 3.09 1.01
N VAL A 225 11.31 2.57 0.28
CA VAL A 225 10.13 1.92 0.83
C VAL A 225 9.93 0.58 0.12
N GLY A 226 10.01 -0.51 0.88
CA GLY A 226 9.79 -1.87 0.41
C GLY A 226 8.36 -2.33 0.75
N CYS A 227 7.48 -2.29 -0.23
CA CYS A 227 6.11 -2.76 -0.09
C CYS A 227 6.06 -4.29 -0.21
N ILE A 228 5.41 -4.95 0.74
CA ILE A 228 5.22 -6.41 0.69
C ILE A 228 3.73 -6.70 0.51
N PRO A 229 3.25 -6.76 -0.73
CA PRO A 229 1.83 -6.99 -1.00
C PRO A 229 1.42 -8.42 -0.64
N THR A 230 0.18 -8.58 -0.23
CA THR A 230 -0.52 -9.86 0.00
C THR A 230 0.02 -10.77 1.11
N VAL A 231 1.18 -10.52 1.71
CA VAL A 231 1.78 -11.44 2.69
C VAL A 231 0.88 -11.66 3.92
N LEU A 232 0.32 -10.60 4.49
CA LEU A 232 -0.58 -10.69 5.64
C LEU A 232 -1.91 -11.36 5.25
N GLN A 233 -2.43 -11.08 4.06
CA GLN A 233 -3.64 -11.72 3.55
C GLN A 233 -3.45 -13.23 3.37
N VAL A 234 -2.31 -13.66 2.81
CA VAL A 234 -1.99 -15.09 2.66
C VAL A 234 -1.83 -15.76 4.02
N ALA A 235 -1.13 -15.13 4.96
CA ALA A 235 -0.98 -15.65 6.32
C ALA A 235 -2.33 -15.80 7.03
N MET A 236 -3.20 -14.79 6.93
CA MET A 236 -4.56 -14.81 7.48
C MET A 236 -5.40 -15.94 6.86
N LEU A 237 -5.42 -16.05 5.52
CA LEU A 237 -6.17 -17.10 4.81
C LEU A 237 -5.69 -18.50 5.21
N HIS A 238 -4.37 -18.67 5.39
CA HIS A 238 -3.82 -19.97 5.84
C HIS A 238 -4.32 -20.33 7.25
N GLY A 239 -4.24 -19.41 8.21
CA GLY A 239 -4.74 -19.62 9.56
C GLY A 239 -6.25 -19.86 9.60
N MET A 240 -7.03 -19.06 8.86
CA MET A 240 -8.49 -19.23 8.75
C MET A 240 -8.85 -20.60 8.17
N ARG A 241 -8.16 -21.04 7.12
CA ARG A 241 -8.37 -22.34 6.51
C ARG A 241 -8.13 -23.48 7.51
N GLN A 242 -7.01 -23.44 8.24
CA GLN A 242 -6.72 -24.46 9.27
C GLN A 242 -7.81 -24.52 10.35
N CYS A 243 -8.28 -23.38 10.82
CA CYS A 243 -9.36 -23.29 11.79
C CYS A 243 -10.68 -23.86 11.24
N LEU A 244 -11.05 -23.51 10.01
CA LEU A 244 -12.27 -23.99 9.35
C LEU A 244 -12.23 -25.51 9.05
N GLU A 245 -11.07 -26.05 8.68
CA GLU A 245 -10.87 -27.49 8.49
C GLU A 245 -11.06 -28.25 9.81
N GLU A 246 -10.56 -27.72 10.93
CA GLU A 246 -10.78 -28.28 12.26
C GLU A 246 -12.27 -28.24 12.66
N LEU A 247 -12.91 -27.07 12.51
CA LEU A 247 -14.36 -26.91 12.79
C LEU A 247 -15.21 -27.88 11.94
N LYS A 248 -14.90 -28.01 10.65
CA LYS A 248 -15.61 -28.94 9.75
C LYS A 248 -15.45 -30.39 10.17
N LYS A 249 -14.27 -30.79 10.64
CA LYS A 249 -13.95 -32.18 11.00
C LYS A 249 -14.50 -32.56 12.36
N ASN A 250 -14.35 -31.70 13.37
CA ASN A 250 -14.54 -32.05 14.77
C ASN A 250 -15.69 -31.26 15.45
N GLY A 251 -16.32 -30.31 14.75
CA GLY A 251 -17.40 -29.49 15.31
C GLY A 251 -16.92 -28.48 16.38
N THR A 252 -15.61 -28.31 16.56
CA THR A 252 -15.00 -27.45 17.58
C THR A 252 -13.62 -26.95 17.08
N GLU A 253 -13.22 -25.77 17.53
CA GLU A 253 -11.92 -25.15 17.25
C GLU A 253 -10.79 -25.62 18.18
N ALA A 254 -11.09 -26.50 19.15
CA ALA A 254 -10.16 -26.87 20.21
C ALA A 254 -8.81 -27.44 19.71
N GLY A 255 -8.82 -28.20 18.61
CA GLY A 255 -7.62 -28.75 17.99
C GLY A 255 -6.74 -27.68 17.37
N TYR A 256 -7.33 -26.65 16.77
CA TYR A 256 -6.62 -25.51 16.23
C TYR A 256 -5.86 -24.75 17.33
N PHE A 257 -6.50 -24.43 18.45
CA PHE A 257 -5.90 -23.68 19.54
C PHE A 257 -4.86 -24.47 20.38
N LYS A 258 -4.72 -25.78 20.19
CA LYS A 258 -3.61 -26.54 20.82
C LYS A 258 -2.24 -26.13 20.27
N ASN A 259 -2.17 -25.67 19.03
CA ASN A 259 -0.92 -25.37 18.32
C ASN A 259 -0.78 -23.90 17.94
N THR A 260 -1.72 -23.05 18.33
CA THR A 260 -1.71 -21.60 18.10
C THR A 260 -1.82 -20.86 19.43
N PRO A 261 -1.34 -19.62 19.52
CA PRO A 261 -1.57 -18.78 20.69
C PRO A 261 -3.04 -18.72 21.02
N GLY A 262 -3.35 -19.03 22.27
CA GLY A 262 -4.73 -19.12 22.73
C GLY A 262 -5.41 -17.75 22.88
N ILE A 263 -6.65 -17.81 23.36
CA ILE A 263 -7.52 -16.63 23.56
C ILE A 263 -6.89 -15.54 24.44
N ASP A 264 -5.94 -15.88 25.31
CA ASP A 264 -5.28 -14.92 26.20
C ASP A 264 -4.31 -14.00 25.45
N GLU A 265 -3.66 -14.48 24.38
CA GLU A 265 -2.87 -13.63 23.51
C GLU A 265 -3.77 -12.71 22.67
N THR A 266 -4.88 -13.24 22.18
CA THR A 266 -5.92 -12.45 21.49
C THR A 266 -6.47 -11.34 22.38
N ARG A 267 -6.67 -11.58 23.69
CA ARG A 267 -7.08 -10.56 24.66
C ARG A 267 -6.05 -9.44 24.80
N LYS A 268 -4.75 -9.75 24.74
CA LYS A 268 -3.68 -8.73 24.73
C LYS A 268 -3.76 -7.84 23.48
N TRP A 269 -4.07 -8.43 22.34
CA TRP A 269 -4.29 -7.66 21.11
C TRP A 269 -5.49 -6.73 21.21
N TYR A 270 -6.62 -7.20 21.74
CA TYR A 270 -7.81 -6.36 21.96
C TYR A 270 -7.52 -5.21 22.94
N ALA A 271 -6.72 -5.43 23.95
CA ALA A 271 -6.29 -4.35 24.86
C ALA A 271 -5.56 -3.22 24.13
N ASN A 272 -4.80 -3.53 23.09
CA ASN A 272 -4.09 -2.56 22.26
C ASN A 272 -4.97 -1.86 21.21
N MET A 273 -6.25 -2.25 21.07
CA MET A 273 -7.21 -1.62 20.14
C MET A 273 -7.94 -0.39 20.72
N GLY A 274 -7.36 0.26 21.72
CA GLY A 274 -7.93 1.48 22.30
C GLY A 274 -8.81 1.28 23.52
N ASN A 275 -8.92 0.05 24.05
CA ASN A 275 -9.74 -0.21 25.25
C ASN A 275 -9.31 0.61 26.47
N ALA A 276 -8.02 0.88 26.62
CA ALA A 276 -7.51 1.72 27.73
C ALA A 276 -7.97 3.18 27.55
N GLU A 277 -7.89 3.72 26.33
CA GLU A 277 -8.33 5.06 26.01
C GLU A 277 -9.85 5.21 26.20
N LEU A 278 -10.64 4.23 25.76
CA LEU A 278 -12.10 4.21 25.98
C LEU A 278 -12.45 4.24 27.46
N LYS A 279 -11.79 3.44 28.30
CA LYS A 279 -12.00 3.44 29.75
C LYS A 279 -11.71 4.80 30.39
N GLU A 280 -10.66 5.48 29.96
CA GLU A 280 -10.35 6.83 30.45
C GLU A 280 -11.41 7.86 29.97
N LEU A 281 -11.93 7.71 28.76
CA LEU A 281 -13.03 8.55 28.26
C LEU A 281 -14.33 8.28 29.03
N GLU A 282 -14.68 7.02 29.26
CA GLU A 282 -15.85 6.62 30.06
C GLU A 282 -15.76 7.23 31.46
N LYS A 283 -14.62 7.07 32.15
CA LYS A 283 -14.38 7.67 33.45
C LYS A 283 -14.47 9.20 33.43
N LYS A 284 -13.91 9.84 32.40
CA LYS A 284 -13.95 11.31 32.24
C LYS A 284 -15.37 11.83 32.06
N TYR A 285 -16.23 11.08 31.36
CA TYR A 285 -17.59 11.49 31.06
C TYR A 285 -18.64 10.89 32.00
N GLY A 286 -18.24 10.13 33.04
CA GLY A 286 -19.13 9.63 34.09
C GLY A 286 -19.90 8.37 33.74
N TYR A 287 -19.37 7.52 32.87
CA TYR A 287 -19.90 6.21 32.51
C TYR A 287 -19.14 5.09 33.22
#